data_b9bae19dc8f298780b9937d7d13b4e12
#
_entry.id   b9bae19dc8f298780b9937d7d13b4e12
#
_cell.length_a   1.000
_cell.length_b   1.000
_cell.length_c   1.000
_cell.angle_alpha   90.00
_cell.angle_beta   90.00
_cell.angle_gamma   90.00
#
_symmetry.space_group_name_H-M   'P 1'
#
loop_
_entity.id
_entity.type
_entity.pdbx_description
1 polymer ?
#
loop_
_entity_poly.entity_id
_entity_poly.type
_entity_poly.pdbx_seq_one_letter_code
_entity_poly.pdbx_strand_id
1 'polypeptide(L)'
;MKAAIIPLLIGIIIAYMLIPLVKLLRKKMRKIFAVSLTYIIFLSIIFVLLFFIIPLVIEQFKIFIEKIPFYLEGITKFLNNFLKNNLILKNLGNITGFNFVPANSQEITKYILNNFNLNNINIFQSATTVTKTAFNIFLNFIIGPVLGFYILKDTDIIIKTFIKIIPHNYKYQAVTVISKINNVFGKYVRGQLIISLIVGSLCTIVLLILRVDFAVLLGFIAGLFNLIPFLGPIIGAIPAALTALFISPIKALLVILLFIAVQQIDNYFISPNIMKHQVGVHPGVIIFSLIAGGAIFGWFGLLLAVPTIAIIQELLRYYLIEKKQDAS
;
A
#
# COMPACT_ATOMS: atom_id res chain seq x y z
N MET A 1 23.62 5.43 -0.46
CA MET A 1 23.12 4.35 0.40
C MET A 1 21.60 4.14 0.32
N LYS A 2 20.74 5.17 0.36
CA LYS A 2 19.25 5.01 0.26
C LYS A 2 18.81 4.28 -1.02
N ALA A 3 19.44 4.51 -2.16
CA ALA A 3 19.07 3.91 -3.44
C ALA A 3 19.27 2.37 -3.51
N ALA A 4 20.19 1.80 -2.73
CA ALA A 4 20.42 0.35 -2.71
C ALA A 4 19.51 -0.40 -1.72
N ILE A 5 19.00 0.29 -0.71
CA ILE A 5 18.14 -0.31 0.32
C ILE A 5 16.77 -0.68 -0.26
N ILE A 6 16.23 0.17 -1.13
CA ILE A 6 14.89 -0.02 -1.72
C ILE A 6 14.78 -1.33 -2.50
N PRO A 7 15.65 -1.62 -3.52
CA PRO A 7 15.60 -2.90 -4.23
C PRO A 7 15.83 -4.10 -3.31
N LEU A 8 16.69 -3.96 -2.30
CA LEU A 8 16.93 -5.04 -1.32
C LEU A 8 15.65 -5.36 -0.53
N LEU A 9 14.93 -4.34 -0.04
CA LEU A 9 13.67 -4.53 0.67
C LEU A 9 12.60 -5.16 -0.21
N ILE A 10 12.47 -4.71 -1.47
CA ILE A 10 11.58 -5.33 -2.46
C ILE A 10 11.94 -6.80 -2.65
N GLY A 11 13.22 -7.10 -2.81
CA GLY A 11 13.73 -8.47 -2.96
C GLY A 11 13.40 -9.35 -1.75
N ILE A 12 13.57 -8.83 -0.54
CA ILE A 12 13.22 -9.52 0.70
C ILE A 12 11.71 -9.82 0.74
N ILE A 13 10.85 -8.84 0.45
CA ILE A 13 9.40 -9.02 0.45
C ILE A 13 8.99 -10.11 -0.56
N ILE A 14 9.51 -10.04 -1.79
CA ILE A 14 9.25 -11.05 -2.83
C ILE A 14 9.74 -12.43 -2.38
N ALA A 15 10.94 -12.51 -1.81
CA ALA A 15 11.47 -13.77 -1.31
C ALA A 15 10.54 -14.39 -0.25
N TYR A 16 10.11 -13.62 0.75
CA TYR A 16 9.22 -14.12 1.79
C TYR A 16 7.81 -14.48 1.28
N MET A 17 7.32 -13.78 0.26
CA MET A 17 6.07 -14.12 -0.42
C MET A 17 6.17 -15.49 -1.10
N LEU A 18 7.31 -15.79 -1.76
CA LEU A 18 7.49 -16.97 -2.58
C LEU A 18 7.96 -18.22 -1.82
N ILE A 19 8.47 -18.08 -0.57
CA ILE A 19 8.93 -19.22 0.27
C ILE A 19 7.96 -20.40 0.29
N PRO A 20 6.62 -20.25 0.49
CA PRO A 20 5.72 -21.40 0.56
C PRO A 20 5.66 -22.19 -0.76
N LEU A 21 5.65 -21.48 -1.89
CA LEU A 21 5.66 -22.12 -3.20
C LEU A 21 6.97 -22.90 -3.43
N VAL A 22 8.11 -22.29 -3.10
CA VAL A 22 9.42 -22.96 -3.18
C VAL A 22 9.45 -24.19 -2.29
N LYS A 23 8.95 -24.11 -1.04
CA LYS A 23 8.89 -25.26 -0.12
C LYS A 23 8.03 -26.40 -0.68
N LEU A 24 6.92 -26.07 -1.34
CA LEU A 24 6.02 -27.04 -1.95
C LEU A 24 6.70 -27.77 -3.13
N LEU A 25 7.35 -27.01 -4.02
CA LEU A 25 8.05 -27.56 -5.18
C LEU A 25 9.33 -28.33 -4.77
N ARG A 26 10.00 -27.89 -3.73
CA ARG A 26 11.20 -28.54 -3.19
C ARG A 26 10.96 -29.97 -2.68
N LYS A 27 9.72 -30.36 -2.43
CA LYS A 27 9.34 -31.76 -2.13
C LYS A 27 9.56 -32.72 -3.31
N LYS A 28 9.51 -32.20 -4.55
CA LYS A 28 9.58 -32.98 -5.78
C LYS A 28 10.83 -32.72 -6.62
N MET A 29 11.56 -31.61 -6.38
CA MET A 29 12.70 -31.21 -7.20
C MET A 29 13.82 -30.54 -6.40
N ARG A 30 15.03 -30.47 -7.00
CA ARG A 30 16.18 -29.79 -6.39
C ARG A 30 15.89 -28.31 -6.16
N LYS A 31 16.47 -27.72 -5.10
CA LYS A 31 16.22 -26.36 -4.66
C LYS A 31 16.29 -25.32 -5.79
N ILE A 32 17.33 -25.38 -6.63
CA ILE A 32 17.54 -24.41 -7.71
C ILE A 32 16.40 -24.45 -8.73
N PHE A 33 15.95 -25.64 -9.14
CA PHE A 33 14.83 -25.79 -10.06
C PHE A 33 13.50 -25.33 -9.43
N ALA A 34 13.29 -25.62 -8.13
CA ALA A 34 12.12 -25.15 -7.40
C ALA A 34 12.07 -23.63 -7.32
N VAL A 35 13.19 -22.95 -7.04
CA VAL A 35 13.27 -21.49 -7.01
C VAL A 35 13.06 -20.91 -8.40
N SER A 36 13.74 -21.43 -9.42
CA SER A 36 13.59 -20.92 -10.81
C SER A 36 12.18 -21.08 -11.33
N LEU A 37 11.54 -22.25 -11.12
CA LEU A 37 10.16 -22.47 -11.55
C LEU A 37 9.19 -21.55 -10.80
N THR A 38 9.37 -21.36 -9.49
CA THR A 38 8.56 -20.43 -8.71
C THR A 38 8.67 -19.01 -9.25
N TYR A 39 9.89 -18.57 -9.62
CA TYR A 39 10.11 -17.25 -10.20
C TYR A 39 9.51 -17.09 -11.58
N ILE A 40 9.60 -18.11 -12.43
CA ILE A 40 8.96 -18.09 -13.76
C ILE A 40 7.44 -17.95 -13.58
N ILE A 41 6.82 -18.76 -12.72
CA ILE A 41 5.39 -18.66 -12.42
C ILE A 41 5.03 -17.28 -11.89
N PHE A 42 5.78 -16.76 -10.92
CA PHE A 42 5.54 -15.45 -10.32
C PHE A 42 5.65 -14.32 -11.34
N LEU A 43 6.72 -14.29 -12.13
CA LEU A 43 6.92 -13.28 -13.17
C LEU A 43 5.88 -13.38 -14.28
N SER A 44 5.47 -14.63 -14.66
CA SER A 44 4.39 -14.83 -15.63
C SER A 44 3.05 -14.32 -15.11
N ILE A 45 2.72 -14.57 -13.83
CA ILE A 45 1.49 -14.04 -13.21
C ILE A 45 1.53 -12.51 -13.18
N ILE A 46 2.65 -11.92 -12.74
CA ILE A 46 2.81 -10.45 -12.73
C ILE A 46 2.69 -9.90 -14.14
N PHE A 47 3.36 -10.50 -15.12
CA PHE A 47 3.30 -10.05 -16.50
C PHE A 47 1.86 -10.06 -17.04
N VAL A 48 1.13 -11.16 -16.83
CA VAL A 48 -0.28 -11.27 -17.25
C VAL A 48 -1.13 -10.23 -16.53
N LEU A 49 -0.99 -10.06 -15.21
CA LEU A 49 -1.75 -9.06 -14.47
C LEU A 49 -1.44 -7.65 -14.96
N LEU A 50 -0.17 -7.30 -15.15
CA LEU A 50 0.23 -5.98 -15.64
C LEU A 50 -0.25 -5.75 -17.08
N PHE A 51 -0.21 -6.77 -17.93
CA PHE A 51 -0.68 -6.68 -19.31
C PHE A 51 -2.17 -6.32 -19.42
N PHE A 52 -3.01 -6.84 -18.52
CA PHE A 52 -4.44 -6.53 -18.49
C PHE A 52 -4.77 -5.30 -17.66
N ILE A 53 -4.11 -5.10 -16.50
CA ILE A 53 -4.46 -4.02 -15.57
C ILE A 53 -3.89 -2.67 -16.02
N ILE A 54 -2.64 -2.64 -16.53
CA ILE A 54 -2.00 -1.37 -16.90
C ILE A 54 -2.78 -0.60 -17.97
N PRO A 55 -3.18 -1.20 -19.11
CA PRO A 55 -3.96 -0.48 -20.11
C PRO A 55 -5.28 0.07 -19.55
N LEU A 56 -5.99 -0.76 -18.76
CA LEU A 56 -7.25 -0.36 -18.13
C LEU A 56 -7.06 0.82 -17.17
N VAL A 57 -6.01 0.77 -16.35
CA VAL A 57 -5.69 1.84 -15.38
C VAL A 57 -5.29 3.12 -16.12
N ILE A 58 -4.45 3.02 -17.16
CA ILE A 58 -4.03 4.16 -17.96
C ILE A 58 -5.21 4.82 -18.66
N GLU A 59 -6.11 4.03 -19.26
CA GLU A 59 -7.31 4.52 -19.93
C GLU A 59 -8.22 5.24 -18.94
N GLN A 60 -8.56 4.59 -17.82
CA GLN A 60 -9.38 5.19 -16.77
C GLN A 60 -8.74 6.45 -16.17
N PHE A 61 -7.43 6.47 -16.01
CA PHE A 61 -6.71 7.63 -15.50
C PHE A 61 -6.74 8.82 -16.48
N LYS A 62 -6.59 8.56 -17.78
CA LYS A 62 -6.73 9.60 -18.82
C LYS A 62 -8.14 10.22 -18.79
N ILE A 63 -9.17 9.38 -18.84
CA ILE A 63 -10.56 9.85 -18.80
C ILE A 63 -10.85 10.59 -17.48
N PHE A 64 -10.28 10.14 -16.35
CA PHE A 64 -10.41 10.83 -15.06
C PHE A 64 -9.83 12.24 -15.11
N ILE A 65 -8.61 12.40 -15.65
CA ILE A 65 -7.96 13.71 -15.81
C ILE A 65 -8.79 14.62 -16.72
N GLU A 66 -9.27 14.10 -17.85
CA GLU A 66 -10.11 14.87 -18.79
C GLU A 66 -11.43 15.33 -18.16
N LYS A 67 -12.00 14.56 -17.24
CA LYS A 67 -13.23 14.91 -16.51
C LYS A 67 -13.01 15.83 -15.31
N ILE A 68 -11.77 16.07 -14.86
CA ILE A 68 -11.48 16.96 -13.71
C ILE A 68 -12.15 18.34 -13.86
N PRO A 69 -12.05 19.06 -15.00
CA PRO A 69 -12.71 20.36 -15.16
C PRO A 69 -14.23 20.29 -14.94
N PHE A 70 -14.88 19.30 -15.53
CA PHE A 70 -16.32 19.06 -15.36
C PHE A 70 -16.67 18.80 -13.89
N TYR A 71 -15.84 18.04 -13.20
CA TYR A 71 -15.99 17.75 -11.79
C TYR A 71 -15.87 19.02 -10.94
N LEU A 72 -14.90 19.88 -11.21
CA LEU A 72 -14.74 21.16 -10.50
C LEU A 72 -15.94 22.09 -10.72
N GLU A 73 -16.50 22.16 -11.92
CA GLU A 73 -17.72 22.92 -12.17
C GLU A 73 -18.92 22.38 -11.38
N GLY A 74 -19.06 21.07 -11.27
CA GLY A 74 -20.10 20.43 -10.47
C GLY A 74 -19.98 20.78 -8.98
N ILE A 75 -18.78 20.74 -8.42
CA ILE A 75 -18.50 21.12 -7.01
C ILE A 75 -18.84 22.59 -6.79
N THR A 76 -18.40 23.49 -7.65
CA THR A 76 -18.65 24.93 -7.50
C THR A 76 -20.14 25.25 -7.60
N LYS A 77 -20.87 24.62 -8.52
CA LYS A 77 -22.35 24.75 -8.62
C LYS A 77 -23.02 24.23 -7.35
N PHE A 78 -22.62 23.08 -6.85
CA PHE A 78 -23.17 22.52 -5.62
C PHE A 78 -22.89 23.41 -4.41
N LEU A 79 -21.66 23.86 -4.23
CA LEU A 79 -21.27 24.77 -3.13
C LEU A 79 -22.01 26.10 -3.23
N ASN A 80 -22.13 26.69 -4.41
CA ASN A 80 -22.85 27.94 -4.62
C ASN A 80 -24.34 27.78 -4.28
N ASN A 81 -24.98 26.68 -4.69
CA ASN A 81 -26.37 26.41 -4.36
C ASN A 81 -26.54 26.15 -2.85
N PHE A 82 -25.62 25.41 -2.24
CA PHE A 82 -25.65 25.12 -0.80
C PHE A 82 -25.47 26.42 0.04
N LEU A 83 -24.52 27.27 -0.35
CA LEU A 83 -24.24 28.54 0.32
C LEU A 83 -25.38 29.56 0.11
N LYS A 84 -25.98 29.63 -1.09
CA LYS A 84 -27.11 30.50 -1.37
C LYS A 84 -28.36 30.13 -0.57
N ASN A 85 -28.57 28.83 -0.35
CA ASN A 85 -29.78 28.34 0.35
C ASN A 85 -29.63 28.30 1.88
N ASN A 86 -28.43 28.50 2.42
CA ASN A 86 -28.18 28.49 3.87
C ASN A 86 -27.98 29.92 4.40
N LEU A 87 -29.04 30.51 4.94
CA LEU A 87 -29.07 31.85 5.58
C LEU A 87 -28.02 31.97 6.73
N ILE A 88 -27.72 30.89 7.44
CA ILE A 88 -26.76 30.86 8.54
C ILE A 88 -25.33 31.09 8.04
N LEU A 89 -24.93 30.47 6.93
CA LEU A 89 -23.58 30.60 6.37
C LEU A 89 -23.39 32.00 5.69
N LYS A 90 -24.45 32.57 5.15
CA LYS A 90 -24.43 33.94 4.60
C LYS A 90 -24.19 34.97 5.71
N ASN A 91 -24.80 34.78 6.87
CA ASN A 91 -24.60 35.66 8.02
C ASN A 91 -23.20 35.50 8.65
N LEU A 92 -22.65 34.29 8.68
CA LEU A 92 -21.29 34.02 9.16
C LEU A 92 -20.22 34.67 8.25
N GLY A 93 -20.41 34.65 6.93
CA GLY A 93 -19.52 35.33 5.99
C GLY A 93 -19.47 36.86 6.22
N ASN A 94 -20.62 37.47 6.52
CA ASN A 94 -20.71 38.90 6.83
C ASN A 94 -20.08 39.27 8.18
N ILE A 95 -20.03 38.35 9.15
CA ILE A 95 -19.46 38.58 10.49
C ILE A 95 -17.94 38.31 10.51
N THR A 96 -17.48 37.33 9.76
CA THR A 96 -16.05 36.88 9.81
C THR A 96 -15.17 37.52 8.75
N GLY A 97 -15.75 38.27 7.78
CA GLY A 97 -15.01 38.78 6.63
C GLY A 97 -14.48 37.73 5.66
N PHE A 98 -14.76 36.47 5.93
CA PHE A 98 -14.39 35.34 5.05
C PHE A 98 -15.44 35.24 3.94
N ASN A 99 -15.10 35.67 2.73
CA ASN A 99 -15.92 35.41 1.55
C ASN A 99 -15.83 33.90 1.24
N PHE A 100 -16.82 33.12 1.70
CA PHE A 100 -17.04 31.73 1.32
C PHE A 100 -17.51 31.56 -0.14
N VAL A 101 -17.42 32.60 -0.95
CA VAL A 101 -17.69 32.50 -2.39
C VAL A 101 -16.43 31.85 -3.00
N PRO A 102 -16.51 30.60 -3.47
CA PRO A 102 -15.36 30.00 -4.15
C PRO A 102 -15.03 30.91 -5.34
N ALA A 103 -13.73 31.23 -5.46
CA ALA A 103 -13.19 31.91 -6.62
C ALA A 103 -13.79 31.27 -7.89
N ASN A 104 -14.07 32.09 -8.89
CA ASN A 104 -14.73 31.68 -10.11
C ASN A 104 -14.23 30.32 -10.60
N SER A 105 -15.12 29.36 -10.87
CA SER A 105 -14.76 27.99 -11.29
C SER A 105 -13.71 27.99 -12.41
N GLN A 106 -13.75 29.01 -13.26
CA GLN A 106 -12.78 29.23 -14.32
C GLN A 106 -11.36 29.57 -13.79
N GLU A 107 -11.24 30.28 -12.68
CA GLU A 107 -9.94 30.60 -12.06
C GLU A 107 -9.36 29.39 -11.36
N ILE A 108 -10.17 28.63 -10.63
CA ILE A 108 -9.73 27.35 -10.00
C ILE A 108 -9.37 26.35 -11.09
N THR A 109 -10.16 26.24 -12.14
CA THR A 109 -9.88 25.37 -13.28
C THR A 109 -8.60 25.82 -14.01
N LYS A 110 -8.43 27.13 -14.25
CA LYS A 110 -7.19 27.68 -14.81
C LYS A 110 -5.99 27.47 -13.88
N TYR A 111 -6.14 27.67 -12.59
CA TYR A 111 -5.06 27.45 -11.62
C TYR A 111 -4.66 25.96 -11.56
N ILE A 112 -5.63 25.05 -11.57
CA ILE A 112 -5.37 23.60 -11.60
C ILE A 112 -4.82 23.20 -12.96
N LEU A 113 -5.41 23.63 -14.07
CA LEU A 113 -4.91 23.36 -15.42
C LEU A 113 -3.54 23.98 -15.67
N ASN A 114 -3.25 25.17 -15.13
CA ASN A 114 -1.92 25.77 -15.23
C ASN A 114 -0.88 25.08 -14.34
N ASN A 115 -1.27 24.57 -13.18
CA ASN A 115 -0.37 23.81 -12.31
C ASN A 115 -0.28 22.33 -12.70
N PHE A 116 -1.33 21.77 -13.31
CA PHE A 116 -1.35 20.46 -13.95
C PHE A 116 -1.23 20.54 -15.48
N ASN A 117 -0.84 21.70 -16.01
CA ASN A 117 -0.80 21.94 -17.44
C ASN A 117 0.27 21.02 -18.08
N LEU A 118 -0.23 19.92 -18.62
CA LEU A 118 0.56 18.97 -19.42
C LEU A 118 1.25 19.66 -20.64
N ASN A 119 0.78 20.85 -21.00
CA ASN A 119 1.36 21.68 -22.08
C ASN A 119 2.48 22.63 -21.59
N ASN A 120 2.49 23.02 -20.28
CA ASN A 120 3.53 23.86 -19.67
C ASN A 120 4.46 23.09 -18.72
N ILE A 121 4.29 21.79 -18.63
CA ILE A 121 5.40 20.95 -18.20
C ILE A 121 6.45 21.21 -19.28
N ASN A 122 7.48 22.01 -18.96
CA ASN A 122 8.68 22.09 -19.76
C ASN A 122 9.09 20.64 -20.00
N ILE A 123 8.62 20.10 -21.13
CA ILE A 123 8.73 18.67 -21.47
C ILE A 123 10.19 18.25 -21.36
N PHE A 124 11.12 19.18 -21.60
CA PHE A 124 12.54 18.95 -21.47
C PHE A 124 13.04 18.89 -20.01
N GLN A 125 12.60 19.75 -19.09
CA GLN A 125 13.02 19.68 -17.68
C GLN A 125 12.20 18.65 -16.88
N SER A 126 10.92 18.52 -17.18
CA SER A 126 10.07 17.48 -16.58
C SER A 126 10.34 16.10 -17.21
N ALA A 127 10.65 16.02 -18.51
CA ALA A 127 11.08 14.77 -19.13
C ALA A 127 12.35 14.22 -18.47
N THR A 128 13.34 15.05 -18.14
CA THR A 128 14.54 14.57 -17.44
C THR A 128 14.27 14.12 -16.02
N THR A 129 13.37 14.80 -15.29
CA THR A 129 13.00 14.42 -13.92
C THR A 129 12.06 13.22 -13.90
N VAL A 130 11.06 13.20 -14.77
CA VAL A 130 10.15 12.05 -14.96
C VAL A 130 10.92 10.85 -15.48
N THR A 131 11.84 11.04 -16.46
CA THR A 131 12.68 9.95 -16.99
C THR A 131 13.63 9.42 -15.91
N LYS A 132 14.26 10.27 -15.10
CA LYS A 132 15.10 9.82 -13.97
C LYS A 132 14.28 9.07 -12.93
N THR A 133 13.10 9.57 -12.57
CA THR A 133 12.20 8.92 -11.61
C THR A 133 11.66 7.61 -12.17
N ALA A 134 11.18 7.59 -13.41
CA ALA A 134 10.73 6.38 -14.09
C ALA A 134 11.88 5.36 -14.25
N PHE A 135 13.08 5.81 -14.60
CA PHE A 135 14.26 4.96 -14.70
C PHE A 135 14.64 4.35 -13.33
N ASN A 136 14.60 5.14 -12.26
CA ASN A 136 14.85 4.63 -10.91
C ASN A 136 13.78 3.64 -10.46
N ILE A 137 12.51 3.90 -10.74
CA ILE A 137 11.41 2.96 -10.47
C ILE A 137 11.62 1.68 -11.27
N PHE A 138 11.93 1.78 -12.56
CA PHE A 138 12.20 0.66 -13.44
C PHE A 138 13.40 -0.17 -12.98
N LEU A 139 14.51 0.47 -12.61
CA LEU A 139 15.68 -0.20 -12.05
C LEU A 139 15.35 -0.94 -10.75
N ASN A 140 14.62 -0.29 -9.83
CA ASN A 140 14.22 -0.92 -8.58
C ASN A 140 13.29 -2.12 -8.82
N PHE A 141 12.42 -2.02 -9.84
CA PHE A 141 11.48 -3.09 -10.23
C PHE A 141 12.17 -4.27 -10.93
N ILE A 142 13.36 -4.08 -11.50
CA ILE A 142 14.19 -5.15 -12.06
C ILE A 142 15.13 -5.71 -10.99
N ILE A 143 15.85 -4.83 -10.29
CA ILE A 143 16.86 -5.24 -9.31
C ILE A 143 16.22 -5.94 -8.11
N GLY A 144 15.04 -5.48 -7.67
CA GLY A 144 14.32 -6.08 -6.54
C GLY A 144 14.03 -7.57 -6.74
N PRO A 145 13.33 -7.99 -7.80
CA PRO A 145 13.12 -9.41 -8.10
C PRO A 145 14.42 -10.21 -8.26
N VAL A 146 15.43 -9.63 -8.91
CA VAL A 146 16.74 -10.31 -9.05
C VAL A 146 17.37 -10.58 -7.69
N LEU A 147 17.41 -9.58 -6.80
CA LEU A 147 17.89 -9.76 -5.44
C LEU A 147 17.05 -10.79 -4.66
N GLY A 148 15.72 -10.74 -4.80
CA GLY A 148 14.82 -11.71 -4.21
C GLY A 148 15.08 -13.14 -4.66
N PHE A 149 15.40 -13.35 -5.94
CA PHE A 149 15.80 -14.64 -6.48
C PHE A 149 17.08 -15.15 -5.79
N TYR A 150 18.12 -14.33 -5.71
CA TYR A 150 19.37 -14.70 -5.04
C TYR A 150 19.17 -14.96 -3.55
N ILE A 151 18.39 -14.11 -2.85
CA ILE A 151 18.06 -14.33 -1.45
C ILE A 151 17.39 -15.69 -1.25
N LEU A 152 16.41 -16.05 -2.09
CA LEU A 152 15.71 -17.34 -2.01
C LEU A 152 16.62 -18.52 -2.33
N LYS A 153 17.41 -18.39 -3.39
CA LYS A 153 18.36 -19.42 -3.82
C LYS A 153 19.39 -19.70 -2.73
N ASP A 154 19.96 -18.63 -2.18
CA ASP A 154 21.13 -18.72 -1.29
C ASP A 154 20.77 -18.60 0.20
N THR A 155 19.48 -18.62 0.55
CA THR A 155 18.98 -18.53 1.95
C THR A 155 19.72 -19.45 2.91
N ASP A 156 19.93 -20.74 2.52
CA ASP A 156 20.60 -21.72 3.40
C ASP A 156 22.08 -21.36 3.61
N ILE A 157 22.74 -20.79 2.59
CA ILE A 157 24.14 -20.36 2.66
C ILE A 157 24.25 -19.11 3.54
N ILE A 158 23.36 -18.13 3.30
CA ILE A 158 23.32 -16.88 4.06
C ILE A 158 23.14 -17.19 5.55
N ILE A 159 22.12 -17.98 5.91
CA ILE A 159 21.84 -18.32 7.31
C ILE A 159 23.02 -19.08 7.92
N LYS A 160 23.58 -20.07 7.22
CA LYS A 160 24.73 -20.84 7.72
C LYS A 160 25.96 -19.96 7.94
N THR A 161 26.21 -19.00 7.04
CA THR A 161 27.34 -18.07 7.17
C THR A 161 27.16 -17.14 8.37
N PHE A 162 25.94 -16.59 8.57
CA PHE A 162 25.64 -15.81 9.75
C PHE A 162 25.84 -16.60 11.05
N ILE A 163 25.36 -17.85 11.12
CA ILE A 163 25.50 -18.70 12.31
C ILE A 163 26.97 -19.05 12.57
N LYS A 164 27.81 -19.18 11.53
CA LYS A 164 29.24 -19.47 11.70
C LYS A 164 30.00 -18.34 12.40
N ILE A 165 29.62 -17.12 12.20
CA ILE A 165 30.25 -15.91 12.80
C ILE A 165 29.93 -15.81 14.30
N ILE A 166 28.82 -16.42 14.74
CA ILE A 166 28.33 -16.32 16.12
C ILE A 166 29.13 -17.29 17.02
N PRO A 167 29.63 -16.84 18.20
CA PRO A 167 30.29 -17.70 19.18
C PRO A 167 29.40 -18.89 19.57
N HIS A 168 30.05 -20.04 19.86
CA HIS A 168 29.36 -21.32 20.08
C HIS A 168 28.25 -21.23 21.13
N ASN A 169 28.49 -20.48 22.21
CA ASN A 169 27.58 -20.34 23.35
C ASN A 169 26.26 -19.65 22.97
N TYR A 170 26.21 -18.85 21.89
CA TYR A 170 25.05 -18.12 21.46
C TYR A 170 24.38 -18.68 20.20
N LYS A 171 24.92 -19.75 19.62
CA LYS A 171 24.39 -20.32 18.34
C LYS A 171 22.96 -20.79 18.46
N TYR A 172 22.58 -21.47 19.51
CA TYR A 172 21.21 -21.92 19.73
C TYR A 172 20.23 -20.73 19.80
N GLN A 173 20.57 -19.71 20.58
CA GLN A 173 19.76 -18.50 20.71
C GLN A 173 19.62 -17.77 19.37
N ALA A 174 20.71 -17.65 18.62
CA ALA A 174 20.70 -17.01 17.31
C ALA A 174 19.79 -17.73 16.30
N VAL A 175 19.85 -19.06 16.26
CA VAL A 175 18.96 -19.86 15.40
C VAL A 175 17.49 -19.65 15.79
N THR A 176 17.18 -19.65 17.08
CA THR A 176 15.83 -19.41 17.60
C THR A 176 15.34 -18.01 17.22
N VAL A 177 16.16 -16.97 17.43
CA VAL A 177 15.83 -15.57 17.07
C VAL A 177 15.59 -15.44 15.57
N ILE A 178 16.49 -15.97 14.74
CA ILE A 178 16.33 -15.94 13.27
C ILE A 178 15.04 -16.64 12.84
N SER A 179 14.74 -17.80 13.46
CA SER A 179 13.51 -18.55 13.17
C SER A 179 12.25 -17.74 13.53
N LYS A 180 12.24 -17.09 14.69
CA LYS A 180 11.12 -16.23 15.13
C LYS A 180 10.95 -15.04 14.19
N ILE A 181 12.01 -14.32 13.84
CA ILE A 181 11.98 -13.20 12.88
C ILE A 181 11.40 -13.68 11.53
N ASN A 182 11.93 -14.77 10.98
CA ASN A 182 11.48 -15.33 9.72
C ASN A 182 9.99 -15.72 9.74
N ASN A 183 9.52 -16.26 10.86
CA ASN A 183 8.13 -16.67 11.02
C ASN A 183 7.20 -15.45 11.06
N VAL A 184 7.50 -14.45 11.90
CA VAL A 184 6.70 -13.23 12.06
C VAL A 184 6.66 -12.45 10.74
N PHE A 185 7.82 -12.14 10.18
CA PHE A 185 7.93 -11.35 8.95
C PHE A 185 7.24 -12.03 7.76
N GLY A 186 7.52 -13.33 7.57
CA GLY A 186 6.97 -14.07 6.45
C GLY A 186 5.45 -14.24 6.51
N LYS A 187 4.90 -14.43 7.70
CA LYS A 187 3.45 -14.51 7.89
C LYS A 187 2.79 -13.14 7.66
N TYR A 188 3.41 -12.07 8.19
CA TYR A 188 2.91 -10.71 8.00
C TYR A 188 2.86 -10.33 6.51
N VAL A 189 3.95 -10.48 5.78
CA VAL A 189 4.01 -10.11 4.36
C VAL A 189 2.92 -10.82 3.55
N ARG A 190 2.78 -12.15 3.74
CA ARG A 190 1.75 -12.93 3.03
C ARG A 190 0.34 -12.54 3.45
N GLY A 191 0.12 -12.37 4.75
CA GLY A 191 -1.17 -11.95 5.27
C GLY A 191 -1.59 -10.60 4.70
N GLN A 192 -0.68 -9.62 4.73
CA GLN A 192 -0.97 -8.27 4.25
C GLN A 192 -1.27 -8.22 2.74
N LEU A 193 -0.56 -9.01 1.94
CA LEU A 193 -0.85 -9.12 0.50
C LEU A 193 -2.25 -9.68 0.23
N ILE A 194 -2.65 -10.73 0.95
CA ILE A 194 -3.99 -11.33 0.82
C ILE A 194 -5.06 -10.34 1.28
N ILE A 195 -4.86 -9.68 2.42
CA ILE A 195 -5.78 -8.65 2.94
C ILE A 195 -5.94 -7.52 1.92
N SER A 196 -4.85 -7.00 1.39
CA SER A 196 -4.86 -5.93 0.38
C SER A 196 -5.62 -6.30 -0.88
N LEU A 197 -5.47 -7.54 -1.34
CA LEU A 197 -6.21 -8.06 -2.49
C LEU A 197 -7.71 -8.15 -2.20
N ILE A 198 -8.08 -8.67 -1.03
CA ILE A 198 -9.49 -8.81 -0.63
C ILE A 198 -10.12 -7.42 -0.46
N VAL A 199 -9.47 -6.50 0.27
CA VAL A 199 -9.98 -5.14 0.51
C VAL A 199 -10.11 -4.37 -0.81
N GLY A 200 -9.11 -4.43 -1.69
CA GLY A 200 -9.17 -3.81 -3.01
C GLY A 200 -10.30 -4.36 -3.87
N SER A 201 -10.51 -5.68 -3.83
CA SER A 201 -11.63 -6.33 -4.53
C SER A 201 -12.98 -5.91 -3.95
N LEU A 202 -13.14 -5.86 -2.63
CA LEU A 202 -14.35 -5.39 -1.98
C LEU A 202 -14.67 -3.93 -2.33
N CYS A 203 -13.67 -3.04 -2.28
CA CYS A 203 -13.84 -1.65 -2.70
C CYS A 203 -14.26 -1.55 -4.17
N THR A 204 -13.65 -2.35 -5.07
CA THR A 204 -14.06 -2.42 -6.48
C THR A 204 -15.53 -2.85 -6.62
N ILE A 205 -15.93 -3.92 -5.92
CA ILE A 205 -17.31 -4.44 -5.97
C ILE A 205 -18.30 -3.39 -5.48
N VAL A 206 -18.01 -2.72 -4.36
CA VAL A 206 -18.83 -1.64 -3.81
C VAL A 206 -19.04 -0.52 -4.85
N LEU A 207 -17.96 -0.09 -5.50
CA LEU A 207 -18.03 0.97 -6.52
C LEU A 207 -18.79 0.54 -7.77
N LEU A 208 -18.63 -0.72 -8.20
CA LEU A 208 -19.40 -1.30 -9.31
C LEU A 208 -20.90 -1.36 -9.00
N ILE A 209 -21.29 -1.80 -7.80
CA ILE A 209 -22.70 -1.85 -7.36
C ILE A 209 -23.32 -0.45 -7.36
N LEU A 210 -22.57 0.55 -6.87
CA LEU A 210 -23.02 1.95 -6.88
C LEU A 210 -22.95 2.61 -8.26
N ARG A 211 -22.42 1.90 -9.27
CA ARG A 211 -22.22 2.42 -10.63
C ARG A 211 -21.40 3.72 -10.60
N VAL A 212 -20.31 3.73 -9.85
CA VAL A 212 -19.34 4.82 -9.81
C VAL A 212 -18.31 4.60 -10.91
N ASP A 213 -18.02 5.67 -11.66
CA ASP A 213 -17.00 5.63 -12.71
C ASP A 213 -15.62 5.23 -12.10
N PHE A 214 -14.78 4.59 -12.90
CA PHE A 214 -13.41 4.19 -12.51
C PHE A 214 -13.33 3.19 -11.35
N ALA A 215 -14.38 2.39 -11.12
CA ALA A 215 -14.46 1.46 -10.00
C ALA A 215 -13.23 0.55 -9.86
N VAL A 216 -12.72 0.01 -10.98
CA VAL A 216 -11.55 -0.88 -10.99
C VAL A 216 -10.27 -0.12 -10.63
N LEU A 217 -10.06 1.08 -11.19
CA LEU A 217 -8.93 1.94 -10.86
C LEU A 217 -8.92 2.32 -9.38
N LEU A 218 -10.07 2.78 -8.88
CA LEU A 218 -10.21 3.27 -7.50
C LEU A 218 -10.08 2.12 -6.48
N GLY A 219 -10.65 0.95 -6.79
CA GLY A 219 -10.49 -0.25 -5.98
C GLY A 219 -9.05 -0.80 -6.01
N PHE A 220 -8.38 -0.73 -7.16
CA PHE A 220 -6.96 -1.06 -7.27
C PHE A 220 -6.09 -0.13 -6.42
N ILE A 221 -6.35 1.19 -6.48
CA ILE A 221 -5.69 2.18 -5.62
C ILE A 221 -5.92 1.84 -4.14
N ALA A 222 -7.17 1.60 -3.73
CA ALA A 222 -7.49 1.22 -2.36
C ALA A 222 -6.73 -0.04 -1.93
N GLY A 223 -6.69 -1.09 -2.75
CA GLY A 223 -5.94 -2.31 -2.49
C GLY A 223 -4.44 -2.08 -2.39
N LEU A 224 -3.86 -1.30 -3.31
CA LEU A 224 -2.43 -0.99 -3.31
C LEU A 224 -2.01 -0.24 -2.04
N PHE A 225 -2.77 0.78 -1.65
CA PHE A 225 -2.50 1.54 -0.43
C PHE A 225 -2.79 0.73 0.84
N ASN A 226 -3.63 -0.30 0.76
CA ASN A 226 -3.89 -1.21 1.88
C ASN A 226 -2.71 -2.17 2.19
N LEU A 227 -1.64 -2.16 1.39
CA LEU A 227 -0.35 -2.75 1.80
C LEU A 227 0.18 -2.12 3.10
N ILE A 228 -0.22 -0.89 3.37
CA ILE A 228 -0.04 -0.23 4.67
C ILE A 228 -1.40 -0.27 5.39
N PRO A 229 -1.47 -0.91 6.57
CA PRO A 229 -2.73 -1.04 7.30
C PRO A 229 -3.46 0.28 7.47
N PHE A 230 -4.77 0.26 7.34
CA PHE A 230 -5.71 1.40 7.45
C PHE A 230 -5.67 2.42 6.30
N LEU A 231 -4.58 2.52 5.53
CA LEU A 231 -4.45 3.57 4.51
C LEU A 231 -5.29 3.30 3.25
N GLY A 232 -5.53 2.05 2.91
CA GLY A 232 -6.21 1.68 1.67
C GLY A 232 -7.59 2.31 1.50
N PRO A 233 -8.58 1.97 2.32
CA PRO A 233 -9.92 2.55 2.22
C PRO A 233 -9.94 4.07 2.44
N ILE A 234 -9.07 4.62 3.29
CA ILE A 234 -9.00 6.07 3.53
C ILE A 234 -8.55 6.81 2.27
N ILE A 235 -7.41 6.40 1.69
CA ILE A 235 -6.85 7.04 0.48
C ILE A 235 -7.75 6.77 -0.73
N GLY A 236 -8.30 5.55 -0.84
CA GLY A 236 -9.23 5.18 -1.91
C GLY A 236 -10.57 5.87 -1.82
N ALA A 237 -11.09 6.15 -0.60
CA ALA A 237 -12.37 6.80 -0.40
C ALA A 237 -12.39 8.25 -0.93
N ILE A 238 -11.29 8.99 -0.83
CA ILE A 238 -11.24 10.39 -1.25
C ILE A 238 -11.58 10.54 -2.74
N PRO A 239 -10.82 9.96 -3.69
CA PRO A 239 -11.14 10.08 -5.11
C PRO A 239 -12.45 9.36 -5.47
N ALA A 240 -12.81 8.28 -4.78
CA ALA A 240 -14.05 7.56 -5.00
C ALA A 240 -15.29 8.40 -4.59
N ALA A 241 -15.25 9.06 -3.45
CA ALA A 241 -16.32 9.95 -3.01
C ALA A 241 -16.42 11.18 -3.91
N LEU A 242 -15.29 11.74 -4.37
CA LEU A 242 -15.30 12.85 -5.32
C LEU A 242 -15.96 12.44 -6.64
N THR A 243 -15.59 11.31 -7.23
CA THR A 243 -16.25 10.82 -8.47
C THR A 243 -17.73 10.53 -8.27
N ALA A 244 -18.11 9.96 -7.12
CA ALA A 244 -19.50 9.68 -6.79
C ALA A 244 -20.32 10.97 -6.56
N LEU A 245 -19.71 12.02 -6.00
CA LEU A 245 -20.35 13.31 -5.74
C LEU A 245 -20.89 13.96 -7.03
N PHE A 246 -20.21 13.76 -8.15
CA PHE A 246 -20.65 14.29 -9.44
C PHE A 246 -21.84 13.54 -10.03
N ILE A 247 -22.07 12.30 -9.58
CA ILE A 247 -23.26 11.57 -9.97
C ILE A 247 -24.42 12.00 -9.05
N SER A 248 -24.18 12.00 -7.73
CA SER A 248 -25.16 12.40 -6.71
C SER A 248 -24.48 12.52 -5.35
N PRO A 249 -24.84 13.55 -4.53
CA PRO A 249 -24.37 13.67 -3.14
C PRO A 249 -24.69 12.43 -2.30
N ILE A 250 -25.84 11.81 -2.55
CA ILE A 250 -26.25 10.57 -1.85
C ILE A 250 -25.30 9.42 -2.19
N LYS A 251 -24.86 9.30 -3.45
CA LYS A 251 -23.87 8.28 -3.83
C LYS A 251 -22.53 8.52 -3.19
N ALA A 252 -22.08 9.77 -3.08
CA ALA A 252 -20.83 10.10 -2.37
C ALA A 252 -20.88 9.68 -0.90
N LEU A 253 -21.99 9.98 -0.23
CA LEU A 253 -22.23 9.54 1.16
C LEU A 253 -22.22 8.02 1.26
N LEU A 254 -22.90 7.30 0.36
CA LEU A 254 -22.92 5.85 0.32
C LEU A 254 -21.52 5.25 0.09
N VAL A 255 -20.71 5.84 -0.79
CA VAL A 255 -19.32 5.42 -1.00
C VAL A 255 -18.52 5.54 0.28
N ILE A 256 -18.60 6.68 0.99
CA ILE A 256 -17.89 6.89 2.25
C ILE A 256 -18.35 5.84 3.30
N LEU A 257 -19.66 5.67 3.47
CA LEU A 257 -20.22 4.73 4.44
C LEU A 257 -19.80 3.28 4.12
N LEU A 258 -19.84 2.89 2.85
CA LEU A 258 -19.46 1.53 2.45
C LEU A 258 -17.94 1.29 2.53
N PHE A 259 -17.11 2.29 2.26
CA PHE A 259 -15.66 2.17 2.47
C PHE A 259 -15.32 2.07 3.97
N ILE A 260 -16.05 2.79 4.84
CA ILE A 260 -15.96 2.60 6.30
C ILE A 260 -16.40 1.18 6.67
N ALA A 261 -17.49 0.67 6.09
CA ALA A 261 -17.95 -0.69 6.35
C ALA A 261 -16.91 -1.73 5.90
N VAL A 262 -16.31 -1.57 4.71
CA VAL A 262 -15.20 -2.43 4.24
C VAL A 262 -14.03 -2.38 5.22
N GLN A 263 -13.67 -1.19 5.74
CA GLN A 263 -12.61 -1.06 6.74
C GLN A 263 -12.97 -1.77 8.05
N GLN A 264 -14.23 -1.71 8.49
CA GLN A 264 -14.67 -2.43 9.70
C GLN A 264 -14.67 -3.95 9.48
N ILE A 265 -15.11 -4.41 8.30
CA ILE A 265 -15.02 -5.83 7.92
C ILE A 265 -13.56 -6.29 7.92
N ASP A 266 -12.64 -5.48 7.41
CA ASP A 266 -11.20 -5.78 7.46
C ASP A 266 -10.72 -5.89 8.91
N ASN A 267 -10.99 -4.90 9.73
CA ASN A 267 -10.51 -4.83 11.12
C ASN A 267 -11.05 -5.97 12.02
N TYR A 268 -12.32 -6.35 11.86
CA TYR A 268 -12.96 -7.32 12.73
C TYR A 268 -12.98 -8.74 12.18
N PHE A 269 -12.94 -8.93 10.86
CA PHE A 269 -13.10 -10.24 10.24
C PHE A 269 -11.91 -10.66 9.39
N ILE A 270 -11.47 -9.83 8.42
CA ILE A 270 -10.46 -10.25 7.44
C ILE A 270 -9.09 -10.35 8.11
N SER A 271 -8.61 -9.25 8.69
CA SER A 271 -7.29 -9.17 9.29
C SER A 271 -7.09 -10.15 10.45
N PRO A 272 -8.02 -10.32 11.42
CA PRO A 272 -7.86 -11.31 12.48
C PRO A 272 -7.84 -12.75 11.97
N ASN A 273 -8.66 -13.09 10.98
CA ASN A 273 -8.71 -14.45 10.43
C ASN A 273 -7.47 -14.80 9.60
N ILE A 274 -6.91 -13.85 8.85
CA ILE A 274 -5.72 -14.07 8.03
C ILE A 274 -4.46 -14.05 8.88
N MET A 275 -4.35 -13.11 9.79
CA MET A 275 -3.16 -12.93 10.63
C MET A 275 -3.15 -13.83 11.88
N LYS A 276 -4.25 -14.48 12.24
CA LYS A 276 -4.39 -15.48 13.34
C LYS A 276 -3.44 -15.23 14.51
N HIS A 277 -3.74 -14.24 15.35
CA HIS A 277 -3.01 -13.93 16.60
C HIS A 277 -1.52 -13.56 16.46
N GLN A 278 -1.08 -13.13 15.25
CA GLN A 278 0.35 -12.92 15.00
C GLN A 278 0.85 -11.54 15.38
N VAL A 279 -0.06 -10.58 15.52
CA VAL A 279 0.30 -9.22 15.90
C VAL A 279 -0.57 -8.83 17.09
N GLY A 280 -0.22 -9.35 18.28
CA GLY A 280 -0.82 -8.89 19.54
C GLY A 280 -0.34 -7.47 19.90
N VAL A 281 -0.08 -6.62 18.92
CA VAL A 281 0.40 -5.25 19.11
C VAL A 281 -0.79 -4.34 19.33
N HIS A 282 -0.74 -3.52 20.38
CA HIS A 282 -1.78 -2.54 20.65
C HIS A 282 -1.91 -1.56 19.47
N PRO A 283 -3.13 -1.20 19.03
CA PRO A 283 -3.34 -0.30 17.88
C PRO A 283 -2.56 1.02 17.96
N GLY A 284 -2.43 1.60 19.15
CA GLY A 284 -1.65 2.82 19.37
C GLY A 284 -0.17 2.65 19.04
N VAL A 285 0.42 1.48 19.29
CA VAL A 285 1.81 1.17 18.96
C VAL A 285 1.97 1.01 17.44
N ILE A 286 0.97 0.45 16.76
CA ILE A 286 0.95 0.36 15.29
C ILE A 286 0.96 1.77 14.69
N ILE A 287 0.06 2.66 15.14
CA ILE A 287 -0.02 4.05 14.66
C ILE A 287 1.31 4.78 14.92
N PHE A 288 1.85 4.66 16.14
CA PHE A 288 3.15 5.26 16.47
C PHE A 288 4.27 4.74 15.56
N SER A 289 4.33 3.42 15.32
CA SER A 289 5.34 2.82 14.45
C SER A 289 5.21 3.28 12.99
N LEU A 290 3.98 3.48 12.50
CA LEU A 290 3.72 4.03 11.17
C LEU A 290 4.24 5.46 11.06
N ILE A 291 3.96 6.33 12.05
CA ILE A 291 4.45 7.72 12.08
C ILE A 291 5.97 7.74 12.12
N ALA A 292 6.58 6.99 13.05
CA ALA A 292 8.03 6.94 13.21
C ALA A 292 8.72 6.34 11.97
N GLY A 293 8.21 5.22 11.45
CA GLY A 293 8.72 4.57 10.23
C GLY A 293 8.62 5.50 9.02
N GLY A 294 7.47 6.15 8.86
CA GLY A 294 7.23 7.12 7.79
C GLY A 294 8.19 8.31 7.84
N ALA A 295 8.45 8.84 9.03
CA ALA A 295 9.39 9.96 9.23
C ALA A 295 10.85 9.58 8.88
N ILE A 296 11.29 8.34 9.22
CA ILE A 296 12.69 7.91 9.03
C ILE A 296 12.94 7.44 7.60
N PHE A 297 12.08 6.59 7.05
CA PHE A 297 12.28 5.90 5.78
C PHE A 297 11.22 6.20 4.71
N GLY A 298 10.30 7.16 4.97
CA GLY A 298 9.23 7.51 4.04
C GLY A 298 8.28 6.34 3.78
N TRP A 299 7.86 6.15 2.52
CA TRP A 299 6.93 5.10 2.11
C TRP A 299 7.34 3.69 2.54
N PHE A 300 8.61 3.34 2.39
CA PHE A 300 9.13 2.03 2.81
C PHE A 300 9.12 1.86 4.32
N GLY A 301 9.33 2.95 5.07
CA GLY A 301 9.19 2.94 6.51
C GLY A 301 7.76 2.67 6.97
N LEU A 302 6.76 3.25 6.31
CA LEU A 302 5.34 2.94 6.55
C LEU A 302 5.05 1.45 6.30
N LEU A 303 5.53 0.90 5.19
CA LEU A 303 5.30 -0.50 4.81
C LEU A 303 5.95 -1.49 5.79
N LEU A 304 7.13 -1.16 6.31
CA LEU A 304 7.90 -2.02 7.22
C LEU A 304 7.61 -1.74 8.70
N ALA A 305 6.89 -0.69 9.05
CA ALA A 305 6.63 -0.29 10.43
C ALA A 305 5.99 -1.42 11.25
N VAL A 306 4.90 -1.98 10.73
CA VAL A 306 4.14 -3.02 11.44
C VAL A 306 4.93 -4.33 11.59
N PRO A 307 5.56 -4.90 10.55
CA PRO A 307 6.37 -6.10 10.75
C PRO A 307 7.58 -5.86 11.67
N THR A 308 8.16 -4.67 11.65
CA THR A 308 9.28 -4.35 12.54
C THR A 308 8.84 -4.37 14.00
N ILE A 309 7.73 -3.70 14.34
CA ILE A 309 7.25 -3.68 15.71
C ILE A 309 6.77 -5.07 16.17
N ALA A 310 6.17 -5.86 15.27
CA ALA A 310 5.79 -7.24 15.55
C ALA A 310 7.02 -8.13 15.86
N ILE A 311 8.11 -7.95 15.13
CA ILE A 311 9.38 -8.64 15.40
C ILE A 311 9.93 -8.21 16.75
N ILE A 312 9.98 -6.91 17.04
CA ILE A 312 10.47 -6.39 18.33
C ILE A 312 9.66 -7.00 19.48
N GLN A 313 8.34 -7.00 19.38
CA GLN A 313 7.45 -7.57 20.40
C GLN A 313 7.72 -9.07 20.61
N GLU A 314 7.84 -9.85 19.53
CA GLU A 314 8.12 -11.28 19.62
C GLU A 314 9.49 -11.56 20.25
N LEU A 315 10.49 -10.73 19.94
CA LEU A 315 11.82 -10.86 20.55
C LEU A 315 11.79 -10.48 22.05
N LEU A 316 11.08 -9.42 22.42
CA LEU A 316 10.90 -9.07 23.83
C LEU A 316 10.20 -10.18 24.58
N ARG A 317 9.14 -10.76 24.03
CA ARG A 317 8.44 -11.92 24.64
C ARG A 317 9.37 -13.10 24.83
N TYR A 318 10.19 -13.42 23.83
CA TYR A 318 11.16 -14.49 23.91
C TYR A 318 12.17 -14.25 25.04
N TYR A 319 12.77 -13.06 25.11
CA TYR A 319 13.83 -12.78 26.09
C TYR A 319 13.28 -12.60 27.53
N LEU A 320 12.09 -12.00 27.68
CA LEU A 320 11.56 -11.66 29.00
C LEU A 320 10.76 -12.81 29.64
N ILE A 321 10.11 -13.65 28.84
CA ILE A 321 9.18 -14.66 29.31
C ILE A 321 9.72 -16.06 29.06
N GLU A 322 9.93 -16.46 27.78
CA GLU A 322 10.24 -17.84 27.43
C GLU A 322 11.62 -18.27 27.92
N LYS A 323 12.65 -17.43 27.71
CA LYS A 323 14.02 -17.75 28.12
C LYS A 323 14.19 -17.87 29.64
N LYS A 324 13.36 -17.18 30.44
CA LYS A 324 13.38 -17.32 31.90
C LYS A 324 12.79 -18.65 32.37
N GLN A 325 11.79 -19.16 31.64
CA GLN A 325 11.17 -20.45 31.94
C GLN A 325 12.09 -21.64 31.60
N ASP A 326 12.93 -21.50 30.55
CA ASP A 326 13.92 -22.54 30.20
C ASP A 326 15.14 -22.55 31.16
N ALA A 327 15.31 -21.50 31.97
CA ALA A 327 16.43 -21.38 32.92
C ALA A 327 16.04 -21.69 34.39
N SER A 328 14.75 -21.91 34.66
CA SER A 328 14.20 -22.35 35.96
C SER A 328 13.90 -23.84 35.94
#